data_24a1c95878fd253dc4b0c6f828a16330
#
_entry.id   24a1c95878fd253dc4b0c6f828a16330
#
_cell.length_a   1.000
_cell.length_b   1.000
_cell.length_c   1.000
_cell.angle_alpha   90.00
_cell.angle_beta   90.00
_cell.angle_gamma   90.00
#
_symmetry.space_group_name_H-M   'P 1'
#
loop_
_entity.id
_entity.type
_entity.pdbx_description
1 polymer ?
#
loop_
_entity_poly.entity_id
_entity_poly.type
_entity_poly.pdbx_seq_one_letter_code
_entity_poly.pdbx_strand_id
1 'polypeptide(L)'
;GFKITSGQAGKVSVNHLVAAVPELANIANVTPKQVAQIGSQDMSDEVWLKLAQTINADCKKYDGFVITHGTDTMEETAYFLNLTLKCDKPVAMVGAMLPSTGLGADGPRNLYNAVLTAATPETAKQGVVVAMDNIVVGAREVIKTNTVQPETFQAANFGKVGTIFNNKVTYSTLPVRAHTTATPFDVTGLKELPKVGIVYNHAGVEGLQAEALVKAGYKGIVNAGVGNGNIHKSIWPVLEQATKNGAVVVRSSRVPTGATTKDAEVDDKAQHWVSSGELNPQKARVLLQLALTKTSDWKEVQKYFDLY
;
A
#
# COMPACT_ATOMS: atom_id res chain seq x y z
N GLY A 1 12.50 -31.88 -12.88
CA GLY A 1 12.40 -31.28 -11.55
C GLY A 1 12.33 -29.79 -11.69
N PHE A 2 11.24 -29.20 -11.20
CA PHE A 2 11.07 -27.74 -11.15
C PHE A 2 12.13 -27.17 -10.21
N LYS A 3 13.13 -26.53 -10.76
CA LYS A 3 13.98 -25.64 -9.99
C LYS A 3 13.12 -24.40 -9.74
N ILE A 4 12.51 -24.30 -8.56
CA ILE A 4 11.86 -23.08 -8.10
C ILE A 4 12.97 -22.04 -7.85
N THR A 5 13.50 -21.50 -8.91
CA THR A 5 14.41 -20.34 -8.84
C THR A 5 13.64 -19.03 -8.66
N SER A 6 12.33 -19.14 -8.64
CA SER A 6 11.38 -18.02 -8.56
C SER A 6 11.19 -17.47 -7.16
N GLY A 7 11.67 -18.12 -6.13
CA GLY A 7 11.71 -17.54 -4.78
C GLY A 7 12.69 -16.39 -4.63
N GLN A 8 13.34 -15.96 -5.72
CA GLN A 8 14.28 -14.85 -5.70
C GLN A 8 13.63 -13.61 -6.33
N ALA A 9 12.65 -13.07 -5.62
CA ALA A 9 12.06 -11.79 -5.93
C ALA A 9 13.17 -10.74 -6.16
N GLY A 10 12.97 -9.87 -7.15
CA GLY A 10 13.92 -8.79 -7.47
C GLY A 10 15.13 -9.17 -8.33
N LYS A 11 15.26 -10.42 -8.80
CA LYS A 11 16.40 -10.80 -9.67
C LYS A 11 16.22 -10.49 -11.14
N VAL A 12 14.99 -10.32 -11.61
CA VAL A 12 14.70 -10.07 -13.02
C VAL A 12 14.58 -8.57 -13.24
N SER A 13 15.36 -8.03 -14.18
CA SER A 13 15.31 -6.61 -14.51
C SER A 13 14.01 -6.25 -15.25
N VAL A 14 13.60 -4.99 -15.15
CA VAL A 14 12.41 -4.48 -15.85
C VAL A 14 12.55 -4.62 -17.37
N ASN A 15 13.75 -4.43 -17.91
CA ASN A 15 14.02 -4.66 -19.34
C ASN A 15 13.71 -6.10 -19.77
N HIS A 16 14.11 -7.07 -18.97
CA HIS A 16 13.84 -8.46 -19.22
C HIS A 16 12.35 -8.79 -19.17
N LEU A 17 11.64 -8.24 -18.19
CA LEU A 17 10.19 -8.41 -18.06
C LEU A 17 9.44 -7.88 -19.28
N VAL A 18 9.79 -6.70 -19.76
CA VAL A 18 9.19 -6.09 -20.95
C VAL A 18 9.51 -6.90 -22.21
N ALA A 19 10.76 -7.34 -22.37
CA ALA A 19 11.19 -8.15 -23.53
C ALA A 19 10.49 -9.51 -23.60
N ALA A 20 10.05 -10.05 -22.47
CA ALA A 20 9.32 -11.32 -22.40
C ALA A 20 7.89 -11.25 -22.90
N VAL A 21 7.34 -10.04 -23.13
CA VAL A 21 5.95 -9.80 -23.57
C VAL A 21 5.96 -8.87 -24.79
N PRO A 22 6.32 -9.37 -25.99
CA PRO A 22 6.40 -8.54 -27.21
C PRO A 22 5.06 -7.94 -27.62
N GLU A 23 3.94 -8.50 -27.20
CA GLU A 23 2.59 -8.01 -27.45
C GLU A 23 2.31 -6.63 -26.85
N LEU A 24 3.13 -6.18 -25.88
CA LEU A 24 3.03 -4.84 -25.30
C LEU A 24 3.11 -3.74 -26.38
N ALA A 25 3.90 -3.98 -27.43
CA ALA A 25 4.04 -3.04 -28.53
C ALA A 25 2.72 -2.78 -29.28
N ASN A 26 1.73 -3.67 -29.15
CA ASN A 26 0.42 -3.50 -29.77
C ASN A 26 -0.48 -2.50 -29.03
N ILE A 27 -0.15 -2.18 -27.77
CA ILE A 27 -0.98 -1.31 -26.93
C ILE A 27 -0.28 -0.05 -26.45
N ALA A 28 1.05 -0.04 -26.41
CA ALA A 28 1.80 1.12 -25.91
C ALA A 28 3.25 1.13 -26.37
N ASN A 29 3.85 2.32 -26.41
CA ASN A 29 5.30 2.49 -26.49
C ASN A 29 5.86 2.46 -25.07
N VAL A 30 6.47 1.36 -24.68
CA VAL A 30 6.95 1.13 -23.32
C VAL A 30 8.41 1.57 -23.19
N THR A 31 8.68 2.45 -22.22
CA THR A 31 10.04 2.85 -21.84
C THR A 31 10.35 2.29 -20.46
N PRO A 32 11.14 1.24 -20.34
CA PRO A 32 11.48 0.66 -19.05
C PRO A 32 12.51 1.51 -18.29
N LYS A 33 12.33 1.59 -16.97
CA LYS A 33 13.25 2.26 -16.05
C LYS A 33 13.39 1.46 -14.77
N GLN A 34 14.59 1.04 -14.43
CA GLN A 34 14.88 0.31 -13.20
C GLN A 34 15.02 1.31 -12.04
N VAL A 35 14.05 1.37 -11.14
CA VAL A 35 14.09 2.23 -9.95
C VAL A 35 14.82 1.54 -8.80
N ALA A 36 14.53 0.26 -8.59
CA ALA A 36 15.19 -0.60 -7.62
C ALA A 36 15.16 -2.04 -8.11
N GLN A 37 16.02 -2.88 -7.56
CA GLN A 37 16.04 -4.32 -7.85
C GLN A 37 16.13 -5.10 -6.55
N ILE A 38 14.98 -5.24 -5.89
CA ILE A 38 14.84 -5.86 -4.57
C ILE A 38 13.63 -6.80 -4.53
N GLY A 39 13.62 -7.74 -3.62
CA GLY A 39 12.41 -8.43 -3.21
C GLY A 39 11.53 -7.46 -2.42
N SER A 40 10.22 -7.56 -2.55
CA SER A 40 9.32 -6.62 -1.85
C SER A 40 9.34 -6.76 -0.32
N GLN A 41 9.78 -7.89 0.21
CA GLN A 41 10.04 -8.06 1.65
C GLN A 41 11.15 -7.11 2.16
N ASP A 42 12.02 -6.65 1.27
CA ASP A 42 13.10 -5.70 1.58
C ASP A 42 12.78 -4.25 1.20
N MET A 43 11.49 -3.95 0.95
CA MET A 43 11.05 -2.60 0.63
C MET A 43 11.39 -1.63 1.75
N SER A 44 11.70 -0.38 1.38
CA SER A 44 12.10 0.67 2.31
C SER A 44 11.46 2.01 1.97
N ASP A 45 11.45 2.91 2.96
CA ASP A 45 11.01 4.29 2.78
C ASP A 45 11.81 5.00 1.69
N GLU A 46 13.10 4.72 1.58
CA GLU A 46 13.99 5.29 0.55
C GLU A 46 13.52 4.92 -0.86
N VAL A 47 13.17 3.66 -1.08
CA VAL A 47 12.65 3.19 -2.39
C VAL A 47 11.29 3.82 -2.68
N TRP A 48 10.42 3.92 -1.70
CA TRP A 48 9.12 4.59 -1.85
C TRP A 48 9.28 6.05 -2.26
N LEU A 49 10.15 6.79 -1.57
CA LEU A 49 10.41 8.19 -1.89
C LEU A 49 10.97 8.35 -3.29
N LYS A 50 11.95 7.53 -3.66
CA LYS A 50 12.54 7.53 -4.99
C LYS A 50 11.50 7.25 -6.08
N LEU A 51 10.63 6.27 -5.85
CA LEU A 51 9.58 5.88 -6.80
C LEU A 51 8.57 7.02 -6.99
N ALA A 52 8.05 7.59 -5.91
CA ALA A 52 7.11 8.70 -5.99
C ALA A 52 7.72 9.94 -6.65
N GLN A 53 8.93 10.31 -6.26
CA GLN A 53 9.64 11.45 -6.83
C GLN A 53 9.93 11.26 -8.32
N THR A 54 10.29 10.04 -8.73
CA THR A 54 10.54 9.71 -10.15
C THR A 54 9.27 9.86 -10.98
N ILE A 55 8.15 9.30 -10.55
CA ILE A 55 6.87 9.38 -11.27
C ILE A 55 6.38 10.83 -11.32
N ASN A 56 6.44 11.56 -10.22
CA ASN A 56 6.03 12.97 -10.18
C ASN A 56 6.84 13.83 -11.14
N ALA A 57 8.17 13.62 -11.23
CA ALA A 57 9.05 14.34 -12.15
C ALA A 57 8.75 13.99 -13.61
N ASP A 58 8.39 12.75 -13.89
CA ASP A 58 8.17 12.25 -15.26
C ASP A 58 6.70 12.32 -15.71
N CYS A 59 5.80 12.81 -14.87
CA CYS A 59 4.36 12.78 -15.11
C CYS A 59 3.95 13.35 -16.48
N LYS A 60 4.54 14.45 -16.89
CA LYS A 60 4.23 15.11 -18.17
C LYS A 60 4.86 14.45 -19.38
N LYS A 61 5.79 13.51 -19.18
CA LYS A 61 6.52 12.86 -20.28
C LYS A 61 5.81 11.64 -20.82
N TYR A 62 4.87 11.06 -20.06
CA TYR A 62 4.23 9.79 -20.36
C TYR A 62 2.70 9.88 -20.19
N ASP A 63 1.98 9.02 -20.88
CA ASP A 63 0.51 8.93 -20.79
C ASP A 63 0.04 8.05 -19.64
N GLY A 64 0.92 7.21 -19.09
CA GLY A 64 0.63 6.33 -17.97
C GLY A 64 1.87 5.67 -17.45
N PHE A 65 1.74 5.05 -16.27
CA PHE A 65 2.84 4.39 -15.56
C PHE A 65 2.44 3.00 -15.12
N VAL A 66 3.36 2.05 -15.29
CA VAL A 66 3.23 0.70 -14.75
C VAL A 66 4.41 0.44 -13.82
N ILE A 67 4.11 -0.07 -12.63
CA ILE A 67 5.14 -0.41 -11.63
C ILE A 67 5.12 -1.92 -11.44
N THR A 68 6.20 -2.59 -11.87
CA THR A 68 6.41 -4.00 -11.56
C THR A 68 6.98 -4.12 -10.15
N HIS A 69 6.38 -4.95 -9.32
CA HIS A 69 6.65 -5.01 -7.88
C HIS A 69 6.45 -6.43 -7.36
N GLY A 70 7.25 -6.85 -6.42
CA GLY A 70 7.00 -8.09 -5.68
C GLY A 70 5.69 -7.99 -4.90
N THR A 71 5.02 -9.11 -4.70
CA THR A 71 3.64 -9.12 -4.19
C THR A 71 3.53 -8.91 -2.68
N ASP A 72 4.60 -9.15 -1.91
CA ASP A 72 4.53 -9.19 -0.44
C ASP A 72 4.13 -7.86 0.20
N THR A 73 4.66 -6.75 -0.30
CA THR A 73 4.37 -5.40 0.21
C THR A 73 3.73 -4.47 -0.84
N MET A 74 3.24 -5.03 -1.93
CA MET A 74 2.63 -4.24 -3.02
C MET A 74 1.47 -3.38 -2.52
N GLU A 75 0.64 -3.88 -1.65
CA GLU A 75 -0.49 -3.14 -1.08
C GLU A 75 -0.06 -1.87 -0.32
N GLU A 76 1.09 -1.91 0.34
CA GLU A 76 1.65 -0.77 1.07
C GLU A 76 2.22 0.27 0.11
N THR A 77 3.01 -0.16 -0.86
CA THR A 77 3.55 0.71 -1.92
C THR A 77 2.42 1.36 -2.73
N ALA A 78 1.39 0.59 -3.08
CA ALA A 78 0.23 1.10 -3.80
C ALA A 78 -0.46 2.23 -3.03
N TYR A 79 -0.70 2.04 -1.75
CA TYR A 79 -1.33 3.07 -0.92
C TYR A 79 -0.43 4.29 -0.73
N PHE A 80 0.86 4.08 -0.50
CA PHE A 80 1.83 5.19 -0.43
C PHE A 80 1.79 6.06 -1.69
N LEU A 81 1.83 5.45 -2.86
CA LEU A 81 1.76 6.17 -4.13
C LEU A 81 0.40 6.84 -4.35
N ASN A 82 -0.68 6.18 -3.96
CA ASN A 82 -2.03 6.74 -4.04
C ASN A 82 -2.18 8.04 -3.24
N LEU A 83 -1.40 8.20 -2.17
CA LEU A 83 -1.40 9.38 -1.32
C LEU A 83 -0.40 10.46 -1.77
N THR A 84 0.67 10.09 -2.48
CA THR A 84 1.82 10.98 -2.71
C THR A 84 2.05 11.37 -4.16
N LEU A 85 1.43 10.70 -5.12
CA LEU A 85 1.60 11.05 -6.53
C LEU A 85 0.84 12.34 -6.85
N LYS A 86 1.57 13.35 -7.33
CA LYS A 86 1.02 14.60 -7.84
C LYS A 86 0.92 14.54 -9.37
N CYS A 87 0.34 13.45 -9.84
CA CYS A 87 0.27 13.08 -11.24
C CYS A 87 -1.17 12.63 -11.57
N ASP A 88 -1.72 13.18 -12.60
CA ASP A 88 -3.08 12.92 -13.08
C ASP A 88 -3.16 11.82 -14.16
N LYS A 89 -2.07 11.08 -14.33
CA LYS A 89 -1.99 9.98 -15.31
C LYS A 89 -2.38 8.66 -14.67
N PRO A 90 -2.86 7.68 -15.47
CA PRO A 90 -3.06 6.31 -15.00
C PRO A 90 -1.80 5.70 -14.39
N VAL A 91 -1.94 5.06 -13.24
CA VAL A 91 -0.85 4.34 -12.57
C VAL A 91 -1.35 2.97 -12.15
N ALA A 92 -0.75 1.92 -12.70
CA ALA A 92 -1.08 0.53 -12.39
C ALA A 92 0.13 -0.21 -11.83
N MET A 93 -0.09 -0.92 -10.74
CA MET A 93 0.91 -1.81 -10.15
C MET A 93 0.61 -3.25 -10.52
N VAL A 94 1.66 -4.04 -10.65
CA VAL A 94 1.56 -5.43 -11.10
C VAL A 94 2.69 -6.28 -10.55
N GLY A 95 2.41 -7.56 -10.36
CA GLY A 95 3.38 -8.58 -9.99
C GLY A 95 2.96 -9.94 -10.52
N ALA A 96 3.56 -10.99 -9.98
CA ALA A 96 3.24 -12.36 -10.32
C ALA A 96 3.26 -13.22 -9.06
N MET A 97 2.30 -14.13 -8.96
CA MET A 97 2.22 -15.09 -7.86
C MET A 97 2.82 -16.46 -8.21
N LEU A 98 2.83 -16.80 -9.49
CA LEU A 98 3.37 -18.07 -9.96
C LEU A 98 4.76 -17.89 -10.56
N PRO A 99 5.64 -18.90 -10.42
CA PRO A 99 6.97 -18.85 -11.00
C PRO A 99 6.95 -18.64 -12.52
N SER A 100 7.85 -17.81 -13.02
CA SER A 100 7.97 -17.55 -14.47
C SER A 100 8.32 -18.81 -15.28
N THR A 101 8.88 -19.81 -14.63
CA THR A 101 9.25 -21.12 -15.22
C THR A 101 8.14 -22.16 -15.06
N GLY A 102 7.06 -21.82 -14.37
CA GLY A 102 5.95 -22.73 -14.11
C GLY A 102 4.94 -22.78 -15.24
N LEU A 103 4.24 -23.92 -15.33
CA LEU A 103 3.10 -24.04 -16.22
C LEU A 103 1.99 -23.07 -15.76
N GLY A 104 1.47 -22.25 -16.68
CA GLY A 104 0.45 -21.26 -16.35
C GLY A 104 0.96 -20.05 -15.58
N ALA A 105 2.25 -19.70 -15.71
CA ALA A 105 2.82 -18.50 -15.12
C ALA A 105 1.95 -17.27 -15.39
N ASP A 106 1.60 -16.50 -14.34
CA ASP A 106 0.66 -15.38 -14.43
C ASP A 106 1.35 -14.05 -14.80
N GLY A 107 2.67 -13.95 -14.66
CA GLY A 107 3.42 -12.72 -14.88
C GLY A 107 3.19 -12.05 -16.23
N PRO A 108 3.34 -12.76 -17.37
CA PRO A 108 3.16 -12.17 -18.70
C PRO A 108 1.75 -11.59 -18.91
N ARG A 109 0.71 -12.32 -18.53
CA ARG A 109 -0.67 -11.84 -18.61
C ARG A 109 -0.91 -10.65 -17.72
N ASN A 110 -0.42 -10.70 -16.50
CA ASN A 110 -0.57 -9.60 -15.54
C ASN A 110 0.14 -8.33 -16.05
N LEU A 111 1.34 -8.45 -16.60
CA LEU A 111 2.06 -7.30 -17.16
C LEU A 111 1.32 -6.71 -18.36
N TYR A 112 0.85 -7.54 -19.28
CA TYR A 112 0.04 -7.10 -20.41
C TYR A 112 -1.21 -6.32 -19.93
N ASN A 113 -1.93 -6.87 -18.98
CA ASN A 113 -3.13 -6.26 -18.42
C ASN A 113 -2.83 -4.95 -17.67
N ALA A 114 -1.70 -4.86 -16.99
CA ALA A 114 -1.30 -3.63 -16.30
C ALA A 114 -0.95 -2.51 -17.28
N VAL A 115 -0.27 -2.82 -18.39
CA VAL A 115 0.02 -1.84 -19.43
C VAL A 115 -1.28 -1.40 -20.12
N LEU A 116 -2.20 -2.32 -20.40
CA LEU A 116 -3.53 -2.02 -20.92
C LEU A 116 -4.30 -1.09 -19.95
N THR A 117 -4.23 -1.35 -18.66
CA THR A 117 -4.86 -0.53 -17.62
C THR A 117 -4.25 0.88 -17.60
N ALA A 118 -2.93 1.00 -17.68
CA ALA A 118 -2.24 2.29 -17.75
C ALA A 118 -2.49 3.03 -19.07
N ALA A 119 -2.80 2.32 -20.15
CA ALA A 119 -3.20 2.89 -21.44
C ALA A 119 -4.68 3.28 -21.51
N THR A 120 -5.46 2.96 -20.49
CA THR A 120 -6.88 3.28 -20.38
C THR A 120 -7.05 4.60 -19.61
N PRO A 121 -7.46 5.71 -20.26
CA PRO A 121 -7.50 7.03 -19.62
C PRO A 121 -8.36 7.10 -18.36
N GLU A 122 -9.45 6.34 -18.31
CA GLU A 122 -10.38 6.29 -17.18
C GLU A 122 -9.70 5.81 -15.89
N THR A 123 -8.62 5.07 -16.00
CA THR A 123 -7.84 4.60 -14.84
C THR A 123 -7.32 5.76 -13.97
N ALA A 124 -7.06 6.92 -14.57
CA ALA A 124 -6.61 8.10 -13.83
C ALA A 124 -7.60 8.53 -12.73
N LYS A 125 -8.90 8.30 -12.93
CA LYS A 125 -9.95 8.63 -11.96
C LYS A 125 -9.95 7.70 -10.75
N GLN A 126 -9.31 6.55 -10.86
CA GLN A 126 -9.24 5.55 -9.79
C GLN A 126 -8.10 5.81 -8.78
N GLY A 127 -7.19 6.74 -9.08
CA GLY A 127 -5.92 6.82 -8.38
C GLY A 127 -5.00 5.67 -8.80
N VAL A 128 -4.15 5.23 -7.89
CA VAL A 128 -3.28 4.07 -8.11
C VAL A 128 -4.10 2.79 -7.98
N VAL A 129 -3.91 1.87 -8.92
CA VAL A 129 -4.60 0.57 -8.92
C VAL A 129 -3.61 -0.59 -8.98
N VAL A 130 -4.05 -1.74 -8.53
CA VAL A 130 -3.36 -3.02 -8.72
C VAL A 130 -4.13 -3.82 -9.77
N ALA A 131 -3.45 -4.20 -10.85
CA ALA A 131 -4.01 -4.98 -11.95
C ALA A 131 -3.40 -6.38 -11.92
N MET A 132 -4.11 -7.33 -11.39
CA MET A 132 -3.70 -8.73 -11.28
C MET A 132 -4.89 -9.67 -11.44
N ASP A 133 -4.65 -10.84 -12.01
CA ASP A 133 -5.65 -11.88 -12.18
C ASP A 133 -6.94 -11.40 -12.87
N ASN A 134 -6.77 -10.59 -13.93
CA ASN A 134 -7.86 -10.03 -14.76
C ASN A 134 -8.83 -9.09 -14.01
N ILE A 135 -8.46 -8.61 -12.84
CA ILE A 135 -9.26 -7.60 -12.11
C ILE A 135 -8.41 -6.37 -11.79
N VAL A 136 -9.09 -5.27 -11.52
CA VAL A 136 -8.49 -4.01 -11.08
C VAL A 136 -9.03 -3.68 -9.70
N VAL A 137 -8.11 -3.44 -8.77
CA VAL A 137 -8.43 -3.15 -7.37
C VAL A 137 -7.79 -1.82 -6.97
N GLY A 138 -8.53 -0.97 -6.27
CA GLY A 138 -8.03 0.33 -5.82
C GLY A 138 -6.95 0.20 -4.75
N ALA A 139 -5.98 1.12 -4.77
CA ALA A 139 -4.82 1.06 -3.89
C ALA A 139 -5.16 1.14 -2.39
N ARG A 140 -6.17 1.92 -2.02
CA ARG A 140 -6.56 2.04 -0.61
C ARG A 140 -7.11 0.72 -0.05
N GLU A 141 -7.85 -0.03 -0.86
CA GLU A 141 -8.61 -1.19 -0.39
C GLU A 141 -7.93 -2.53 -0.67
N VAL A 142 -6.95 -2.58 -1.57
CA VAL A 142 -6.31 -3.82 -1.97
C VAL A 142 -5.49 -4.44 -0.83
N ILE A 143 -5.64 -5.75 -0.66
CA ILE A 143 -4.91 -6.55 0.32
C ILE A 143 -4.43 -7.84 -0.35
N LYS A 144 -3.22 -8.28 -0.02
CA LYS A 144 -2.76 -9.64 -0.34
C LYS A 144 -3.44 -10.61 0.62
N THR A 145 -4.50 -11.27 0.16
CA THR A 145 -5.37 -12.11 1.00
C THR A 145 -4.97 -13.58 1.06
N ASN A 146 -4.07 -14.01 0.18
CA ASN A 146 -3.60 -15.39 0.09
C ASN A 146 -2.10 -15.42 -0.09
N THR A 147 -1.45 -16.38 0.52
CA THR A 147 0.01 -16.48 0.49
C THR A 147 0.58 -16.95 -0.85
N VAL A 148 -0.20 -17.67 -1.66
CA VAL A 148 0.30 -18.37 -2.85
C VAL A 148 -0.60 -18.29 -4.08
N GLN A 149 -1.89 -18.08 -3.94
CA GLN A 149 -2.84 -18.16 -5.05
C GLN A 149 -2.84 -16.89 -5.93
N PRO A 150 -3.03 -17.03 -7.25
CA PRO A 150 -3.05 -15.89 -8.18
C PRO A 150 -4.14 -14.83 -7.86
N GLU A 151 -5.28 -15.24 -7.35
CA GLU A 151 -6.40 -14.36 -7.00
C GLU A 151 -6.21 -13.59 -5.69
N THR A 152 -5.01 -13.55 -5.20
CA THR A 152 -4.68 -13.03 -3.86
C THR A 152 -5.03 -11.57 -3.61
N PHE A 153 -4.96 -10.71 -4.62
CA PHE A 153 -5.23 -9.28 -4.45
C PHE A 153 -6.71 -8.98 -4.54
N GLN A 154 -7.30 -8.70 -3.39
CA GLN A 154 -8.72 -8.47 -3.21
C GLN A 154 -8.95 -7.19 -2.39
N ALA A 155 -10.15 -6.63 -2.49
CA ALA A 155 -10.66 -5.60 -1.59
C ALA A 155 -11.85 -6.19 -0.83
N ALA A 156 -11.59 -6.86 0.28
CA ALA A 156 -12.58 -7.66 0.99
C ALA A 156 -13.74 -6.84 1.56
N ASN A 157 -13.54 -5.55 1.87
CA ASN A 157 -14.60 -4.67 2.37
C ASN A 157 -15.51 -4.14 1.27
N PHE A 158 -14.95 -3.73 0.09
CA PHE A 158 -15.68 -2.97 -0.90
C PHE A 158 -15.65 -3.55 -2.33
N GLY A 159 -14.83 -4.55 -2.55
CA GLY A 159 -14.73 -5.23 -3.84
C GLY A 159 -13.80 -4.53 -4.84
N LYS A 160 -13.64 -5.18 -6.00
CA LYS A 160 -12.86 -4.65 -7.12
C LYS A 160 -13.53 -3.44 -7.75
N VAL A 161 -12.74 -2.59 -8.40
CA VAL A 161 -13.25 -1.41 -9.13
C VAL A 161 -13.44 -1.67 -10.62
N GLY A 162 -12.79 -2.70 -11.16
CA GLY A 162 -12.87 -3.01 -12.58
C GLY A 162 -12.48 -4.45 -12.91
N THR A 163 -12.74 -4.80 -14.17
CA THR A 163 -12.39 -6.11 -14.75
C THR A 163 -11.69 -5.92 -16.08
N ILE A 164 -10.90 -6.89 -16.48
CA ILE A 164 -10.17 -6.90 -17.75
C ILE A 164 -10.59 -8.12 -18.55
N PHE A 165 -11.20 -7.88 -19.71
CA PHE A 165 -11.65 -8.92 -20.61
C PHE A 165 -11.62 -8.43 -22.06
N ASN A 166 -11.25 -9.29 -23.00
CA ASN A 166 -11.16 -8.96 -24.44
C ASN A 166 -10.35 -7.66 -24.72
N ASN A 167 -9.19 -7.54 -24.09
CA ASN A 167 -8.32 -6.37 -24.23
C ASN A 167 -9.00 -5.04 -23.84
N LYS A 168 -9.96 -5.10 -22.93
CA LYS A 168 -10.68 -3.93 -22.45
C LYS A 168 -10.74 -3.92 -20.93
N VAL A 169 -10.46 -2.78 -20.34
CA VAL A 169 -10.68 -2.51 -18.92
C VAL A 169 -12.05 -1.87 -18.76
N THR A 170 -12.88 -2.45 -17.91
CA THR A 170 -14.22 -1.92 -17.62
C THR A 170 -14.30 -1.60 -16.14
N TYR A 171 -14.56 -0.34 -15.81
CA TYR A 171 -14.73 0.12 -14.43
C TYR A 171 -16.21 0.13 -14.04
N SER A 172 -16.50 -0.26 -12.81
CA SER A 172 -17.86 -0.30 -12.26
C SER A 172 -18.09 0.72 -11.15
N THR A 173 -17.03 1.21 -10.52
CA THR A 173 -17.10 2.13 -9.38
C THR A 173 -15.98 3.15 -9.44
N LEU A 174 -16.14 4.25 -8.69
CA LEU A 174 -15.10 5.26 -8.46
C LEU A 174 -14.80 5.34 -6.97
N PRO A 175 -13.57 5.69 -6.59
CA PRO A 175 -13.24 5.90 -5.18
C PRO A 175 -14.00 7.11 -4.63
N VAL A 176 -14.56 6.96 -3.44
CA VAL A 176 -15.21 8.08 -2.73
C VAL A 176 -14.19 8.96 -1.98
N ARG A 177 -13.00 8.43 -1.73
CA ARG A 177 -11.95 9.17 -1.03
C ARG A 177 -11.00 9.84 -2.01
N ALA A 178 -10.52 11.02 -1.63
CA ALA A 178 -9.53 11.76 -2.41
C ALA A 178 -8.21 10.98 -2.52
N HIS A 179 -7.55 11.11 -3.65
CA HIS A 179 -6.31 10.43 -3.96
C HIS A 179 -5.38 11.31 -4.81
N THR A 180 -4.17 10.90 -4.96
CA THR A 180 -3.13 11.47 -5.82
C THR A 180 -3.05 13.01 -5.74
N THR A 181 -3.46 13.73 -6.78
CA THR A 181 -3.38 15.19 -6.82
C THR A 181 -4.26 15.90 -5.79
N ALA A 182 -5.27 15.23 -5.26
CA ALA A 182 -6.22 15.81 -4.31
C ALA A 182 -5.85 15.57 -2.83
N THR A 183 -4.72 14.90 -2.55
CA THR A 183 -4.22 14.77 -1.18
C THR A 183 -3.24 15.89 -0.84
N PRO A 184 -3.05 16.21 0.45
CA PRO A 184 -2.08 17.25 0.86
C PRO A 184 -0.62 16.73 0.95
N PHE A 185 -0.39 15.44 0.72
CA PHE A 185 0.93 14.83 0.93
C PHE A 185 1.82 15.04 -0.28
N ASP A 186 2.89 15.79 -0.10
CA ASP A 186 3.92 16.02 -1.11
C ASP A 186 5.28 15.59 -0.56
N VAL A 187 5.88 14.60 -1.21
CA VAL A 187 7.18 14.06 -0.78
C VAL A 187 8.36 14.59 -1.59
N THR A 188 8.14 15.63 -2.40
CA THR A 188 9.21 16.28 -3.16
C THR A 188 10.32 16.75 -2.22
N GLY A 189 11.55 16.32 -2.48
CA GLY A 189 12.72 16.70 -1.70
C GLY A 189 12.86 16.01 -0.34
N LEU A 190 11.92 15.17 0.08
CA LEU A 190 12.07 14.39 1.30
C LEU A 190 13.11 13.29 1.11
N LYS A 191 13.98 13.13 2.11
CA LYS A 191 15.02 12.09 2.14
C LYS A 191 14.67 10.93 3.05
N GLU A 192 13.75 11.15 4.00
CA GLU A 192 13.31 10.17 4.98
C GLU A 192 11.85 10.43 5.37
N LEU A 193 11.20 9.42 5.93
CA LEU A 193 9.87 9.51 6.52
C LEU A 193 9.97 9.36 8.05
N PRO A 194 9.01 9.93 8.80
CA PRO A 194 8.95 9.71 10.24
C PRO A 194 8.89 8.22 10.58
N LYS A 195 9.56 7.82 11.65
CA LYS A 195 9.57 6.43 12.11
C LYS A 195 8.25 6.06 12.78
N VAL A 196 7.57 5.08 12.23
CA VAL A 196 6.34 4.50 12.74
C VAL A 196 6.49 2.99 12.84
N GLY A 197 6.17 2.42 13.99
CA GLY A 197 6.19 0.97 14.23
C GLY A 197 4.79 0.39 14.39
N ILE A 198 4.68 -0.91 14.24
CA ILE A 198 3.44 -1.67 14.46
C ILE A 198 3.64 -2.60 15.66
N VAL A 199 2.69 -2.57 16.59
CA VAL A 199 2.64 -3.48 17.73
C VAL A 199 1.53 -4.50 17.49
N TYR A 200 1.90 -5.78 17.47
CA TYR A 200 0.95 -6.86 17.22
C TYR A 200 0.39 -7.42 18.52
N ASN A 201 -0.92 -7.40 18.68
CA ASN A 201 -1.62 -7.98 19.83
C ASN A 201 -1.99 -9.45 19.59
N HIS A 202 -1.80 -10.26 20.61
CA HIS A 202 -2.25 -11.65 20.67
C HIS A 202 -2.54 -12.04 22.13
N ALA A 203 -3.17 -13.18 22.35
CA ALA A 203 -3.41 -13.68 23.69
C ALA A 203 -2.06 -13.82 24.45
N GLY A 204 -1.97 -13.25 25.63
CA GLY A 204 -0.75 -13.31 26.43
C GLY A 204 0.39 -12.40 25.96
N VAL A 205 0.13 -11.44 25.09
CA VAL A 205 1.15 -10.50 24.64
C VAL A 205 1.69 -9.66 25.80
N GLU A 206 2.98 -9.37 25.75
CA GLU A 206 3.66 -8.49 26.68
C GLU A 206 3.94 -7.12 26.05
N GLY A 207 4.18 -6.10 26.87
CA GLY A 207 4.44 -4.73 26.42
C GLY A 207 5.82 -4.49 25.81
N LEU A 208 6.64 -5.49 25.69
CA LEU A 208 8.06 -5.38 25.33
C LEU A 208 8.30 -4.72 23.97
N GLN A 209 7.53 -5.11 22.96
CA GLN A 209 7.64 -4.52 21.62
C GLN A 209 7.27 -3.03 21.63
N ALA A 210 6.17 -2.67 22.29
CA ALA A 210 5.75 -1.29 22.43
C ALA A 210 6.77 -0.45 23.21
N GLU A 211 7.30 -0.98 24.30
CA GLU A 211 8.35 -0.33 25.11
C GLU A 211 9.59 -0.05 24.28
N ALA A 212 10.01 -0.99 23.43
CA ALA A 212 11.17 -0.82 22.55
C ALA A 212 10.96 0.34 21.56
N LEU A 213 9.78 0.48 20.99
CA LEU A 213 9.45 1.59 20.07
C LEU A 213 9.47 2.93 20.80
N VAL A 214 8.89 3.00 21.99
CA VAL A 214 8.91 4.24 22.81
C VAL A 214 10.34 4.62 23.17
N LYS A 215 11.14 3.67 23.63
CA LYS A 215 12.56 3.88 23.98
C LYS A 215 13.39 4.35 22.77
N ALA A 216 13.10 3.83 21.59
CA ALA A 216 13.77 4.21 20.35
C ALA A 216 13.32 5.58 19.82
N GLY A 217 12.33 6.23 20.44
CA GLY A 217 11.85 7.55 20.06
C GLY A 217 10.99 7.56 18.80
N TYR A 218 10.29 6.48 18.50
CA TYR A 218 9.38 6.42 17.36
C TYR A 218 8.29 7.49 17.47
N LYS A 219 7.98 8.16 16.37
CA LYS A 219 7.03 9.28 16.32
C LYS A 219 5.58 8.83 16.20
N GLY A 220 5.36 7.61 15.77
CA GLY A 220 4.05 7.00 15.67
C GLY A 220 4.09 5.51 15.99
N ILE A 221 2.99 5.03 16.53
CA ILE A 221 2.79 3.61 16.82
C ILE A 221 1.39 3.22 16.33
N VAL A 222 1.36 2.22 15.46
CA VAL A 222 0.11 1.56 15.07
C VAL A 222 -0.06 0.32 15.94
N ASN A 223 -1.14 0.27 16.69
CA ASN A 223 -1.48 -0.92 17.46
C ASN A 223 -2.38 -1.83 16.65
N ALA A 224 -1.83 -2.95 16.17
CA ALA A 224 -2.61 -4.01 15.53
C ALA A 224 -3.32 -4.80 16.64
N GLY A 225 -4.49 -4.30 17.02
CA GLY A 225 -5.29 -4.86 18.11
C GLY A 225 -6.07 -6.09 17.69
N VAL A 226 -6.87 -6.59 18.61
CA VAL A 226 -7.78 -7.70 18.41
C VAL A 226 -9.22 -7.19 18.34
N GLY A 227 -10.09 -7.92 17.63
CA GLY A 227 -11.48 -7.49 17.47
C GLY A 227 -11.56 -6.07 16.88
N ASN A 228 -12.31 -5.18 17.48
CA ASN A 228 -12.47 -3.79 17.07
C ASN A 228 -11.30 -2.89 17.56
N GLY A 229 -10.08 -3.34 17.35
CA GLY A 229 -8.88 -2.59 17.73
C GLY A 229 -8.61 -2.56 19.22
N ASN A 230 -9.05 -3.58 19.97
CA ASN A 230 -8.84 -3.70 21.41
C ASN A 230 -7.37 -3.97 21.74
N ILE A 231 -6.95 -3.50 22.89
CA ILE A 231 -5.56 -3.42 23.31
C ILE A 231 -5.36 -4.27 24.56
N HIS A 232 -4.35 -5.13 24.55
CA HIS A 232 -4.00 -5.92 25.73
C HIS A 232 -3.57 -5.02 26.90
N LYS A 233 -3.95 -5.40 28.10
CA LYS A 233 -3.65 -4.64 29.34
C LYS A 233 -2.16 -4.37 29.57
N SER A 234 -1.27 -5.20 29.05
CA SER A 234 0.18 -5.00 29.15
C SER A 234 0.71 -3.90 28.21
N ILE A 235 0.00 -3.64 27.11
CA ILE A 235 0.39 -2.67 26.09
C ILE A 235 -0.21 -1.30 26.38
N TRP A 236 -1.40 -1.25 26.93
CA TRP A 236 -2.16 -0.01 27.18
C TRP A 236 -1.32 1.08 27.86
N PRO A 237 -0.68 0.85 29.04
CA PRO A 237 0.08 1.90 29.71
C PRO A 237 1.30 2.38 28.90
N VAL A 238 1.87 1.50 28.07
CA VAL A 238 2.98 1.87 27.20
C VAL A 238 2.53 2.84 26.11
N LEU A 239 1.34 2.61 25.52
CA LEU A 239 0.75 3.53 24.54
C LEU A 239 0.36 4.87 25.18
N GLU A 240 -0.14 4.87 26.41
CA GLU A 240 -0.37 6.10 27.17
C GLU A 240 0.93 6.89 27.36
N GLN A 241 2.02 6.20 27.67
CA GLN A 241 3.34 6.84 27.82
C GLN A 241 3.84 7.39 26.47
N ALA A 242 3.65 6.65 25.38
CA ALA A 242 3.99 7.12 24.05
C ALA A 242 3.26 8.43 23.71
N THR A 243 1.98 8.51 24.02
CA THR A 243 1.16 9.71 23.82
C THR A 243 1.67 10.89 24.65
N LYS A 244 2.01 10.66 25.92
CA LYS A 244 2.61 11.69 26.78
C LYS A 244 3.95 12.18 26.26
N ASN A 245 4.71 11.32 25.59
CA ASN A 245 5.99 11.66 24.97
C ASN A 245 5.84 12.36 23.60
N GLY A 246 4.60 12.62 23.16
CA GLY A 246 4.31 13.31 21.90
C GLY A 246 4.21 12.41 20.67
N ALA A 247 4.29 11.09 20.82
CA ALA A 247 4.02 10.17 19.72
C ALA A 247 2.51 10.10 19.42
N VAL A 248 2.16 9.82 18.19
CA VAL A 248 0.76 9.58 17.78
C VAL A 248 0.50 8.09 17.75
N VAL A 249 -0.54 7.66 18.46
CA VAL A 249 -0.99 6.27 18.51
C VAL A 249 -2.22 6.11 17.63
N VAL A 250 -2.16 5.13 16.72
CA VAL A 250 -3.27 4.73 15.87
C VAL A 250 -3.72 3.33 16.26
N ARG A 251 -4.98 3.18 16.62
CA ARG A 251 -5.60 1.86 16.80
C ARG A 251 -6.02 1.31 15.46
N SER A 252 -5.58 0.11 15.16
CA SER A 252 -5.99 -0.70 14.03
C SER A 252 -6.32 -2.10 14.51
N SER A 253 -6.57 -3.03 13.63
CA SER A 253 -6.91 -4.41 14.00
C SER A 253 -6.21 -5.42 13.11
N ARG A 254 -5.86 -6.56 13.68
CA ARG A 254 -5.40 -7.74 12.93
C ARG A 254 -6.56 -8.46 12.20
N VAL A 255 -7.80 -8.10 12.50
CA VAL A 255 -8.98 -8.66 11.82
C VAL A 255 -9.00 -8.18 10.37
N PRO A 256 -9.13 -9.07 9.39
CA PRO A 256 -8.91 -8.73 7.97
C PRO A 256 -10.00 -7.86 7.34
N THR A 257 -11.20 -7.81 7.90
CA THR A 257 -12.34 -7.03 7.37
C THR A 257 -13.05 -6.26 8.46
N GLY A 258 -13.82 -5.26 8.05
CA GLY A 258 -14.50 -4.33 8.95
C GLY A 258 -13.62 -3.15 9.33
N ALA A 259 -14.19 -2.20 10.03
CA ALA A 259 -13.52 -1.00 10.47
C ALA A 259 -13.15 -1.06 11.95
N THR A 260 -12.00 -0.50 12.30
CA THR A 260 -11.72 -0.09 13.67
C THR A 260 -12.45 1.23 13.91
N THR A 261 -13.47 1.21 14.75
CA THR A 261 -14.39 2.34 14.94
C THR A 261 -13.95 3.26 16.06
N LYS A 262 -14.25 4.57 15.89
CA LYS A 262 -13.95 5.58 16.90
C LYS A 262 -14.88 5.48 18.09
N ASP A 263 -14.34 5.71 19.28
CA ASP A 263 -15.09 5.93 20.53
C ASP A 263 -16.17 4.83 20.79
N ALA A 264 -15.85 3.58 20.44
CA ALA A 264 -16.74 2.46 20.68
C ALA A 264 -16.34 1.74 21.99
N GLU A 265 -15.50 0.69 21.88
CA GLU A 265 -15.01 -0.03 23.06
C GLU A 265 -13.85 0.70 23.77
N VAL A 266 -13.13 1.53 23.02
CA VAL A 266 -12.04 2.38 23.52
C VAL A 266 -12.47 3.84 23.38
N ASP A 267 -12.32 4.63 24.44
CA ASP A 267 -12.53 6.08 24.42
C ASP A 267 -11.30 6.76 23.79
N ASP A 268 -11.26 6.81 22.47
CA ASP A 268 -10.15 7.40 21.72
C ASP A 268 -9.94 8.87 22.04
N LYS A 269 -11.03 9.59 22.22
CA LYS A 269 -10.99 11.02 22.55
C LYS A 269 -10.30 11.27 23.90
N ALA A 270 -10.64 10.49 24.91
CA ALA A 270 -10.02 10.60 26.22
C ALA A 270 -8.53 10.22 26.19
N GLN A 271 -8.16 9.24 25.38
CA GLN A 271 -6.79 8.79 25.25
C GLN A 271 -5.94 9.62 24.28
N HIS A 272 -6.55 10.47 23.47
CA HIS A 272 -5.91 11.18 22.35
C HIS A 272 -5.33 10.22 21.32
N TRP A 273 -6.05 9.14 21.05
CA TRP A 273 -5.67 8.14 20.04
C TRP A 273 -6.50 8.30 18.77
N VAL A 274 -5.98 7.75 17.70
CA VAL A 274 -6.57 7.79 16.36
C VAL A 274 -7.13 6.41 16.03
N SER A 275 -8.26 6.36 15.35
CA SER A 275 -8.86 5.12 14.86
C SER A 275 -8.63 4.99 13.36
N SER A 276 -8.17 3.81 12.90
CA SER A 276 -7.75 3.59 11.52
C SER A 276 -8.89 3.39 10.52
N GLY A 277 -10.13 3.23 10.96
CA GLY A 277 -11.20 2.85 10.05
C GLY A 277 -10.96 1.50 9.39
N GLU A 278 -11.14 1.40 8.09
CA GLU A 278 -10.94 0.16 7.32
C GLU A 278 -9.47 -0.14 6.98
N LEU A 279 -8.56 0.78 7.26
CA LEU A 279 -7.14 0.54 7.00
C LEU A 279 -6.61 -0.54 7.94
N ASN A 280 -5.98 -1.56 7.34
CA ASN A 280 -5.24 -2.54 8.11
C ASN A 280 -3.98 -1.90 8.75
N PRO A 281 -3.29 -2.59 9.69
CA PRO A 281 -2.16 -2.00 10.39
C PRO A 281 -1.05 -1.46 9.47
N GLN A 282 -0.68 -2.19 8.43
CA GLN A 282 0.39 -1.77 7.53
C GLN A 282 0.01 -0.56 6.68
N LYS A 283 -1.23 -0.43 6.24
CA LYS A 283 -1.71 0.77 5.54
C LYS A 283 -1.92 1.95 6.49
N ALA A 284 -2.42 1.70 7.68
CA ALA A 284 -2.49 2.71 8.74
C ALA A 284 -1.10 3.29 9.04
N ARG A 285 -0.06 2.44 9.05
CA ARG A 285 1.33 2.89 9.20
C ARG A 285 1.74 3.83 8.07
N VAL A 286 1.42 3.50 6.83
CA VAL A 286 1.73 4.36 5.66
C VAL A 286 1.10 5.74 5.82
N LEU A 287 -0.20 5.79 6.13
CA LEU A 287 -0.89 7.08 6.29
C LEU A 287 -0.34 7.86 7.49
N LEU A 288 -0.03 7.19 8.59
CA LEU A 288 0.54 7.85 9.76
C LEU A 288 1.92 8.45 9.47
N GLN A 289 2.79 7.74 8.74
CA GLN A 289 4.08 8.30 8.32
C GLN A 289 3.91 9.60 7.53
N LEU A 290 2.96 9.64 6.60
CA LEU A 290 2.68 10.83 5.80
C LEU A 290 2.02 11.93 6.63
N ALA A 291 1.07 11.60 7.48
CA ALA A 291 0.43 12.56 8.39
C ALA A 291 1.48 13.24 9.29
N LEU A 292 2.43 12.48 9.81
CA LEU A 292 3.49 12.99 10.68
C LEU A 292 4.49 13.89 9.97
N THR A 293 4.53 13.92 8.65
CA THR A 293 5.27 14.97 7.90
C THR A 293 4.60 16.34 8.00
N LYS A 294 3.34 16.38 8.39
CA LYS A 294 2.50 17.58 8.47
C LYS A 294 2.24 18.04 9.89
N THR A 295 1.95 17.12 10.79
CA THR A 295 1.47 17.41 12.14
C THR A 295 1.73 16.25 13.09
N SER A 296 1.83 16.56 14.38
CA SER A 296 1.78 15.59 15.48
C SER A 296 0.51 15.75 16.33
N ASP A 297 -0.41 16.60 15.93
CA ASP A 297 -1.71 16.77 16.60
C ASP A 297 -2.62 15.59 16.23
N TRP A 298 -2.97 14.77 17.21
CA TRP A 298 -3.81 13.59 17.00
C TRP A 298 -5.17 13.91 16.36
N LYS A 299 -5.74 15.09 16.62
CA LYS A 299 -7.01 15.50 16.01
C LYS A 299 -6.88 15.73 14.51
N GLU A 300 -5.79 16.37 14.09
CA GLU A 300 -5.49 16.58 12.68
C GLU A 300 -5.15 15.25 11.99
N VAL A 301 -4.42 14.37 12.67
CA VAL A 301 -4.14 13.03 12.16
C VAL A 301 -5.44 12.24 11.98
N GLN A 302 -6.37 12.30 12.95
CA GLN A 302 -7.68 11.64 12.80
C GLN A 302 -8.45 12.15 11.58
N LYS A 303 -8.39 13.44 11.28
CA LYS A 303 -9.02 14.00 10.06
C LYS A 303 -8.42 13.38 8.80
N TYR A 304 -7.11 13.17 8.74
CA TYR A 304 -6.48 12.47 7.61
C TYR A 304 -6.99 11.04 7.48
N PHE A 305 -7.13 10.32 8.58
CA PHE A 305 -7.71 8.96 8.58
C PHE A 305 -9.19 8.94 8.20
N ASP A 306 -9.92 10.01 8.46
CA ASP A 306 -11.32 10.14 8.04
C ASP A 306 -11.45 10.46 6.52
N LEU A 307 -10.45 11.11 5.92
CA LEU A 307 -10.49 11.61 4.54
C LEU A 307 -9.79 10.69 3.52
N TYR A 308 -8.76 9.97 3.94
CA TYR A 308 -7.86 9.26 3.00
C TYR A 308 -7.68 7.75 3.28
#